data_4e58506dde5cb01c6f23e61c8c64a115
#
_entry.id   4e58506dde5cb01c6f23e61c8c64a115
#
_cell.length_a   1.000
_cell.length_b   1.000
_cell.length_c   1.000
_cell.angle_alpha   90.00
_cell.angle_beta   90.00
_cell.angle_gamma   90.00
#
_symmetry.space_group_name_H-M   'P 1'
#
loop_
_entity.id
_entity.type
_entity.pdbx_description
1 polymer ?
#
loop_
_entity_poly.entity_id
_entity_poly.type
_entity_poly.pdbx_seq_one_letter_code
_entity_poly.pdbx_strand_id
1 'polypeptide(L)'
;RNTKSVRVEYDCNSFGNSDKLRKLEIESAVGSIPITTENAISKYTGVINRVIRCIYNISNKFVLEENFSEEKFDLLKQRKGEVYLQGYWQKQLYASWALNSGVLNLSKMPLSIELQDYYQKITTEEESISLHIRRGDYFTPRYIKKFGVCSPKYYQNSIAYLQNKIKRNIKIFI
;
A
#
# COMPACT_ATOMS: atom_id res chain seq x y z
N ARG A 1 -18.01 23.75 -14.40
CA ARG A 1 -17.80 22.28 -14.33
C ARG A 1 -18.16 21.86 -12.92
N ASN A 2 -19.27 21.14 -12.75
CA ASN A 2 -19.64 20.55 -11.45
C ASN A 2 -18.62 19.44 -11.14
N THR A 3 -17.61 19.76 -10.36
CA THR A 3 -16.72 18.76 -9.76
C THR A 3 -17.53 18.01 -8.72
N LYS A 4 -17.94 16.79 -9.06
CA LYS A 4 -18.57 15.89 -8.08
C LYS A 4 -17.54 15.62 -7.00
N SER A 5 -17.84 16.00 -5.76
CA SER A 5 -17.01 15.65 -4.61
C SER A 5 -17.07 14.14 -4.40
N VAL A 6 -15.89 13.49 -4.34
CA VAL A 6 -15.77 12.09 -3.94
C VAL A 6 -15.41 12.07 -2.48
N ARG A 7 -16.25 11.42 -1.66
CA ARG A 7 -15.95 11.16 -0.27
C ARG A 7 -15.30 9.79 -0.17
N VAL A 8 -14.14 9.73 0.47
CA VAL A 8 -13.40 8.49 0.75
C VAL A 8 -13.45 8.21 2.24
N GLU A 9 -13.66 6.96 2.62
CA GLU A 9 -13.61 6.50 4.00
C GLU A 9 -12.78 5.23 4.08
N TYR A 10 -12.03 5.05 5.17
CA TYR A 10 -11.25 3.83 5.43
C TYR A 10 -12.03 2.82 6.24
N ASP A 11 -11.95 1.55 5.81
CA ASP A 11 -12.33 0.41 6.62
C ASP A 11 -11.13 -0.09 7.41
N CYS A 12 -11.13 0.19 8.72
CA CYS A 12 -10.10 -0.28 9.65
C CYS A 12 -10.49 -1.55 10.41
N ASN A 13 -11.65 -2.15 10.15
CA ASN A 13 -12.12 -3.32 10.90
C ASN A 13 -11.30 -4.59 10.62
N SER A 14 -10.57 -4.60 9.51
CA SER A 14 -9.63 -5.69 9.17
C SER A 14 -8.33 -5.66 9.99
N PHE A 15 -8.02 -4.54 10.64
CA PHE A 15 -6.93 -4.45 11.61
C PHE A 15 -7.39 -5.08 12.93
N GLY A 16 -7.33 -6.40 13.01
CA GLY A 16 -7.73 -7.13 14.22
C GLY A 16 -6.90 -6.74 15.44
N ASN A 17 -7.37 -7.11 16.63
CA ASN A 17 -6.70 -6.85 17.92
C ASN A 17 -5.25 -7.35 18.01
N SER A 18 -4.81 -8.18 17.08
CA SER A 18 -3.42 -8.68 16.98
C SER A 18 -2.45 -7.68 16.35
N ASP A 19 -2.94 -6.68 15.62
CA ASP A 19 -2.11 -5.69 14.93
C ASP A 19 -1.89 -4.39 15.73
N LYS A 20 -1.84 -4.49 17.06
CA LYS A 20 -1.57 -3.35 17.98
C LYS A 20 -0.27 -2.58 17.65
N LEU A 21 0.59 -3.14 16.83
CA LEU A 21 1.87 -2.54 16.41
C LEU A 21 1.75 -1.67 15.16
N ARG A 22 0.61 -1.67 14.46
CA ARG A 22 0.45 -0.88 13.24
C ARG A 22 -0.55 0.24 13.46
N LYS A 23 -0.08 1.45 13.34
CA LYS A 23 -0.93 2.64 13.29
C LYS A 23 -1.29 2.95 11.84
N LEU A 24 -2.46 3.54 11.64
CA LEU A 24 -2.85 4.09 10.35
C LEU A 24 -2.05 5.38 10.12
N GLU A 25 -1.03 5.31 9.27
CA GLU A 25 -0.14 6.46 9.01
C GLU A 25 -0.43 7.17 7.68
N ILE A 26 -1.39 6.67 6.92
CA ILE A 26 -1.71 7.22 5.60
C ILE A 26 -2.18 8.68 5.65
N GLU A 27 -2.74 9.11 6.77
CA GLU A 27 -3.18 10.51 6.97
C GLU A 27 -2.05 11.51 6.81
N SER A 28 -0.82 11.14 7.18
CA SER A 28 0.35 11.99 6.98
C SER A 28 0.66 12.27 5.50
N ALA A 29 0.28 11.36 4.61
CA ALA A 29 0.52 11.46 3.17
C ALA A 29 -0.63 12.08 2.38
N VAL A 30 -1.88 11.85 2.81
CA VAL A 30 -3.07 12.26 2.04
C VAL A 30 -4.02 13.18 2.79
N GLY A 31 -3.70 13.53 4.04
CA GLY A 31 -4.58 14.29 4.93
C GLY A 31 -5.59 13.40 5.66
N SER A 32 -6.40 14.03 6.52
CA SER A 32 -7.38 13.30 7.33
C SER A 32 -8.47 12.69 6.45
N ILE A 33 -8.63 11.37 6.56
CA ILE A 33 -9.68 10.62 5.89
C ILE A 33 -10.53 9.94 6.96
N PRO A 34 -11.87 10.14 6.96
CA PRO A 34 -12.73 9.57 7.98
C PRO A 34 -12.70 8.03 7.94
N ILE A 35 -12.75 7.43 9.13
CA ILE A 35 -12.89 5.99 9.30
C ILE A 35 -14.37 5.63 9.21
N THR A 36 -14.70 4.65 8.38
CA THR A 36 -16.08 4.20 8.23
C THR A 36 -16.55 3.33 9.39
N THR A 37 -17.84 3.25 9.61
CA THR A 37 -18.45 2.44 10.67
C THR A 37 -18.74 1.01 10.21
N GLU A 38 -18.78 0.05 11.15
CA GLU A 38 -19.16 -1.33 10.85
C GLU A 38 -20.52 -1.45 10.16
N ASN A 39 -21.51 -0.65 10.58
CA ASN A 39 -22.82 -0.65 9.95
C ASN A 39 -22.78 -0.20 8.48
N ALA A 40 -21.94 0.76 8.15
CA ALA A 40 -21.78 1.19 6.77
C ALA A 40 -21.11 0.12 5.90
N ILE A 41 -20.21 -0.68 6.48
CA ILE A 41 -19.50 -1.75 5.78
C ILE A 41 -20.35 -3.00 5.62
N SER A 42 -21.21 -3.31 6.60
CA SER A 42 -22.04 -4.54 6.60
C SER A 42 -22.89 -4.70 5.34
N LYS A 43 -23.33 -3.58 4.75
CA LYS A 43 -24.05 -3.59 3.46
C LYS A 43 -23.21 -4.12 2.29
N TYR A 44 -21.86 -4.15 2.42
CA TYR A 44 -20.95 -4.69 1.40
C TYR A 44 -20.39 -6.05 1.77
N THR A 45 -20.10 -6.27 3.05
CA THR A 45 -19.34 -7.44 3.54
C THR A 45 -20.24 -8.50 4.20
N GLY A 46 -21.51 -8.20 4.47
CA GLY A 46 -22.46 -9.11 5.11
C GLY A 46 -22.61 -10.45 4.36
N VAL A 47 -23.00 -11.50 5.08
CA VAL A 47 -23.14 -12.86 4.56
C VAL A 47 -24.07 -12.92 3.34
N ILE A 48 -25.20 -12.24 3.38
CA ILE A 48 -26.16 -12.17 2.27
C ILE A 48 -25.51 -11.58 1.01
N ASN A 49 -24.76 -10.48 1.15
CA ASN A 49 -24.08 -9.85 0.04
C ASN A 49 -22.94 -10.71 -0.51
N ARG A 50 -22.32 -11.53 0.35
CA ARG A 50 -21.31 -12.51 -0.06
C ARG A 50 -21.93 -13.61 -0.93
N VAL A 51 -23.10 -14.10 -0.56
CA VAL A 51 -23.87 -15.08 -1.35
C VAL A 51 -24.35 -14.49 -2.67
N ILE A 52 -24.92 -13.29 -2.66
CA ILE A 52 -25.36 -12.59 -3.87
C ILE A 52 -24.20 -12.38 -4.84
N ARG A 53 -23.01 -12.05 -4.36
CA ARG A 53 -21.80 -11.92 -5.19
C ARG A 53 -21.39 -13.22 -5.85
N CYS A 54 -21.45 -14.34 -5.11
CA CYS A 54 -21.12 -15.66 -5.65
C CYS A 54 -22.11 -16.11 -6.72
N ILE A 55 -23.41 -15.83 -6.56
CA ILE A 55 -24.46 -16.29 -7.47
C ILE A 55 -24.53 -15.41 -8.73
N TYR A 56 -24.44 -14.10 -8.57
CA TYR A 56 -24.74 -13.19 -9.69
C TYR A 56 -23.51 -12.53 -10.33
N ASN A 57 -22.32 -12.71 -9.74
CA ASN A 57 -21.09 -12.01 -10.17
C ASN A 57 -21.31 -10.48 -10.38
N ILE A 58 -22.37 -9.94 -9.78
CA ILE A 58 -22.91 -8.61 -10.02
C ILE A 58 -22.92 -7.84 -8.72
N SER A 59 -21.78 -7.43 -8.24
CA SER A 59 -21.84 -6.27 -7.37
C SER A 59 -21.03 -5.15 -7.96
N ASN A 60 -21.72 -4.34 -8.71
CA ASN A 60 -21.18 -3.07 -9.18
C ASN A 60 -20.77 -2.12 -8.02
N LYS A 61 -21.02 -2.48 -6.78
CA LYS A 61 -20.71 -1.69 -5.56
C LYS A 61 -19.54 -2.25 -4.76
N PHE A 62 -19.04 -3.44 -5.12
CA PHE A 62 -17.92 -4.09 -4.45
C PHE A 62 -16.90 -4.53 -5.50
N VAL A 63 -15.68 -4.06 -5.37
CA VAL A 63 -14.61 -4.34 -6.32
C VAL A 63 -13.44 -4.99 -5.58
N LEU A 64 -13.09 -6.22 -6.00
CA LEU A 64 -11.86 -6.88 -5.59
C LEU A 64 -10.73 -6.48 -6.53
N GLU A 65 -9.54 -6.22 -5.96
CA GLU A 65 -8.35 -5.87 -6.75
C GLU A 65 -8.01 -6.92 -7.82
N GLU A 66 -8.15 -8.20 -7.50
CA GLU A 66 -7.87 -9.32 -8.42
C GLU A 66 -8.74 -9.29 -9.69
N ASN A 67 -9.94 -8.71 -9.58
CA ASN A 67 -10.91 -8.59 -10.67
C ASN A 67 -10.90 -7.19 -11.30
N PHE A 68 -9.88 -6.38 -10.99
CA PHE A 68 -9.82 -4.99 -11.44
C PHE A 68 -8.99 -4.85 -12.71
N SER A 69 -9.53 -4.12 -13.68
CA SER A 69 -8.88 -3.74 -14.94
C SER A 69 -8.97 -2.24 -15.18
N GLU A 70 -8.18 -1.72 -16.14
CA GLU A 70 -8.25 -0.30 -16.52
C GLU A 70 -9.64 0.10 -17.03
N GLU A 71 -10.28 -0.77 -17.82
CA GLU A 71 -11.64 -0.54 -18.31
C GLU A 71 -12.64 -0.41 -17.15
N LYS A 72 -12.51 -1.25 -16.11
CA LYS A 72 -13.35 -1.14 -14.91
C LYS A 72 -13.08 0.16 -14.15
N PHE A 73 -11.87 0.67 -14.18
CA PHE A 73 -11.54 1.96 -13.56
C PHE A 73 -12.30 3.11 -14.22
N ASP A 74 -12.34 3.14 -15.53
CA ASP A 74 -13.09 4.17 -16.26
C ASP A 74 -14.59 4.07 -16.03
N LEU A 75 -15.11 2.86 -15.91
CA LEU A 75 -16.49 2.63 -15.49
C LEU A 75 -16.75 3.14 -14.07
N LEU A 76 -15.82 2.97 -13.14
CA LEU A 76 -15.94 3.51 -11.78
C LEU A 76 -15.98 5.04 -11.76
N LYS A 77 -15.17 5.72 -12.58
CA LYS A 77 -15.17 7.19 -12.68
C LYS A 77 -16.52 7.76 -13.13
N GLN A 78 -17.25 7.02 -13.95
CA GLN A 78 -18.55 7.43 -14.48
C GLN A 78 -19.71 7.12 -13.51
N ARG A 79 -19.44 6.34 -12.47
CA ARG A 79 -20.49 5.89 -11.54
C ARG A 79 -21.01 6.99 -10.65
N LYS A 80 -22.28 6.82 -10.33
CA LYS A 80 -22.94 7.52 -9.23
C LYS A 80 -23.13 6.54 -8.07
N GLY A 81 -22.84 7.00 -6.86
CA GLY A 81 -23.07 6.24 -5.63
C GLY A 81 -21.78 5.67 -5.04
N GLU A 82 -21.95 4.85 -4.03
CA GLU A 82 -20.85 4.31 -3.22
C GLU A 82 -20.27 3.04 -3.83
N VAL A 83 -18.95 2.87 -3.70
CA VAL A 83 -18.22 1.67 -4.09
C VAL A 83 -17.31 1.26 -2.96
N TYR A 84 -17.30 -0.01 -2.61
CA TYR A 84 -16.37 -0.61 -1.66
C TYR A 84 -15.23 -1.28 -2.42
N LEU A 85 -14.00 -0.86 -2.16
CA LEU A 85 -12.79 -1.39 -2.77
C LEU A 85 -12.07 -2.28 -1.75
N GLN A 86 -11.78 -3.53 -2.11
CA GLN A 86 -11.01 -4.45 -1.28
C GLN A 86 -9.81 -4.98 -2.03
N GLY A 87 -8.61 -4.82 -1.46
CA GLY A 87 -7.34 -5.30 -2.02
C GLY A 87 -6.16 -4.59 -1.40
N TYR A 88 -4.97 -4.99 -1.80
CA TYR A 88 -3.72 -4.34 -1.39
C TYR A 88 -3.34 -3.17 -2.31
N TRP A 89 -3.86 -3.15 -3.53
CA TRP A 89 -3.66 -2.11 -4.54
C TRP A 89 -2.19 -1.75 -4.77
N GLN A 90 -1.33 -2.78 -4.82
CA GLN A 90 0.13 -2.65 -4.89
C GLN A 90 0.71 -2.67 -6.31
N LYS A 91 -0.12 -2.75 -7.35
CA LYS A 91 0.37 -2.72 -8.73
C LYS A 91 0.96 -1.35 -9.05
N GLN A 92 2.04 -1.33 -9.83
CA GLN A 92 2.71 -0.10 -10.29
C GLN A 92 1.73 0.88 -10.95
N LEU A 93 0.73 0.38 -11.65
CA LEU A 93 -0.32 1.16 -12.28
C LEU A 93 -1.05 2.07 -11.27
N TYR A 94 -1.43 1.53 -10.12
CA TYR A 94 -2.14 2.30 -9.08
C TYR A 94 -1.26 3.36 -8.45
N ALA A 95 0.01 3.02 -8.20
CA ALA A 95 0.98 3.98 -7.70
C ALA A 95 1.20 5.13 -8.68
N SER A 96 1.31 4.83 -9.98
CA SER A 96 1.44 5.83 -11.04
C SER A 96 0.21 6.74 -11.11
N TRP A 97 -0.99 6.20 -10.98
CA TRP A 97 -2.21 7.01 -10.96
C TRP A 97 -2.28 7.95 -9.75
N ALA A 98 -1.91 7.44 -8.57
CA ALA A 98 -1.90 8.25 -7.35
C ALA A 98 -0.90 9.41 -7.43
N LEU A 99 0.30 9.16 -7.95
CA LEU A 99 1.32 10.19 -8.16
C LEU A 99 0.89 11.21 -9.21
N ASN A 100 0.41 10.75 -10.36
CA ASN A 100 -0.01 11.62 -11.46
C ASN A 100 -1.25 12.45 -11.14
N SER A 101 -2.12 11.97 -10.23
CA SER A 101 -3.30 12.72 -9.79
C SER A 101 -2.96 13.85 -8.83
N GLY A 102 -1.74 13.89 -8.28
CA GLY A 102 -1.32 14.85 -7.25
C GLY A 102 -1.95 14.62 -5.87
N VAL A 103 -2.75 13.58 -5.70
CA VAL A 103 -3.37 13.21 -4.41
C VAL A 103 -2.31 12.77 -3.41
N LEU A 104 -1.31 12.02 -3.89
CA LEU A 104 -0.20 11.56 -3.08
C LEU A 104 1.00 12.48 -3.26
N ASN A 105 1.31 13.25 -2.23
CA ASN A 105 2.47 14.13 -2.22
C ASN A 105 3.45 13.74 -1.12
N LEU A 106 4.33 12.80 -1.43
CA LEU A 106 5.32 12.28 -0.48
C LEU A 106 6.33 13.34 -0.04
N SER A 107 6.59 14.37 -0.85
CA SER A 107 7.52 15.43 -0.47
C SER A 107 7.00 16.37 0.63
N LYS A 108 5.69 16.33 0.89
CA LYS A 108 5.05 17.09 1.98
C LYS A 108 4.92 16.30 3.27
N MET A 109 5.31 15.03 3.29
CA MET A 109 5.26 14.25 4.52
C MET A 109 6.30 14.80 5.50
N PRO A 110 5.88 15.15 6.74
CA PRO A 110 6.83 15.62 7.74
C PRO A 110 7.78 14.47 8.12
N LEU A 111 9.07 14.69 7.96
CA LEU A 111 10.09 13.76 8.45
C LEU A 111 10.32 14.05 9.95
N SER A 112 10.39 13.02 10.77
CA SER A 112 10.90 13.18 12.15
C SER A 112 12.34 13.70 12.12
N ILE A 113 12.80 14.28 13.23
CA ILE A 113 14.18 14.79 13.34
C ILE A 113 15.19 13.70 12.99
N GLU A 114 14.98 12.48 13.46
CA GLU A 114 15.84 11.33 13.16
C GLU A 114 15.85 11.00 11.67
N LEU A 115 14.69 11.01 11.01
CA LEU A 115 14.58 10.76 9.56
C LEU A 115 15.18 11.90 8.74
N GLN A 116 15.16 13.14 9.22
CA GLN A 116 15.83 14.25 8.56
C GLN A 116 17.36 14.06 8.53
N ASP A 117 17.95 13.60 9.63
CA ASP A 117 19.38 13.29 9.70
C ASP A 117 19.75 12.16 8.73
N TYR A 118 18.96 11.09 8.69
CA TYR A 118 19.15 10.03 7.69
C TYR A 118 18.97 10.52 6.25
N TYR A 119 17.97 11.34 6.00
CA TYR A 119 17.76 11.93 4.68
C TYR A 119 18.96 12.75 4.22
N GLN A 120 19.52 13.59 5.09
CA GLN A 120 20.73 14.34 4.78
C GLN A 120 21.91 13.42 4.48
N LYS A 121 22.15 12.40 5.31
CA LYS A 121 23.21 11.42 5.08
C LYS A 121 23.05 10.70 3.72
N ILE A 122 21.85 10.33 3.34
CA ILE A 122 21.59 9.67 2.05
C ILE A 122 21.86 10.61 0.88
N THR A 123 21.41 11.86 0.98
CA THR A 123 21.50 12.84 -0.12
C THR A 123 22.91 13.42 -0.30
N THR A 124 23.79 13.34 0.71
CA THR A 124 25.19 13.77 0.60
C THR A 124 26.11 12.71 0.03
N GLU A 125 25.68 11.46 -0.02
CA GLU A 125 26.49 10.38 -0.59
C GLU A 125 26.34 10.33 -2.12
N GLU A 126 27.42 10.14 -2.83
CA GLU A 126 27.41 10.05 -4.29
C GLU A 126 26.58 8.85 -4.79
N GLU A 127 26.74 7.71 -4.09
CA GLU A 127 25.98 6.49 -4.38
C GLU A 127 25.48 5.86 -3.08
N SER A 128 24.16 5.74 -2.95
CA SER A 128 23.52 5.15 -1.77
C SER A 128 22.58 3.99 -2.14
N ILE A 129 22.54 2.98 -1.30
CA ILE A 129 21.64 1.82 -1.44
C ILE A 129 20.87 1.64 -0.15
N SER A 130 19.55 1.50 -0.25
CA SER A 130 18.71 1.04 0.86
C SER A 130 18.61 -0.48 0.87
N LEU A 131 18.92 -1.09 2.00
CA LEU A 131 18.81 -2.52 2.23
C LEU A 131 17.66 -2.80 3.21
N HIS A 132 16.56 -3.34 2.71
CA HIS A 132 15.43 -3.72 3.54
C HIS A 132 15.49 -5.22 3.89
N ILE A 133 15.61 -5.54 5.17
CA ILE A 133 15.65 -6.92 5.66
C ILE A 133 14.33 -7.24 6.37
N ARG A 134 13.42 -7.88 5.65
CA ARG A 134 12.12 -8.30 6.20
C ARG A 134 12.28 -9.57 7.04
N ARG A 135 12.05 -9.43 8.35
CA ARG A 135 12.12 -10.52 9.34
C ARG A 135 10.82 -10.57 10.14
N GLY A 136 10.82 -10.28 11.41
CA GLY A 136 9.64 -10.15 12.28
C GLY A 136 8.58 -11.24 12.05
N ASP A 137 7.38 -10.83 11.67
CA ASP A 137 6.23 -11.69 11.39
C ASP A 137 6.49 -12.77 10.32
N TYR A 138 7.40 -12.52 9.39
CA TYR A 138 7.78 -13.46 8.32
C TYR A 138 8.55 -14.69 8.84
N PHE A 139 9.06 -14.65 10.07
CA PHE A 139 9.72 -15.81 10.71
C PHE A 139 8.73 -16.84 11.29
N THR A 140 7.45 -16.59 11.22
CA THR A 140 6.47 -17.60 11.63
C THR A 140 6.43 -18.76 10.61
N PRO A 141 6.27 -20.02 11.04
CA PRO A 141 6.25 -21.17 10.13
C PRO A 141 5.28 -21.05 8.97
N ARG A 142 4.13 -20.41 9.22
CA ARG A 142 3.10 -20.14 8.20
C ARG A 142 3.61 -19.22 7.11
N TYR A 143 4.28 -18.13 7.48
CA TYR A 143 4.75 -17.14 6.50
C TYR A 143 6.04 -17.57 5.81
N ILE A 144 6.95 -18.27 6.51
CA ILE A 144 8.13 -18.87 5.87
C ILE A 144 7.70 -19.80 4.73
N LYS A 145 6.70 -20.66 4.97
CA LYS A 145 6.20 -21.59 3.95
C LYS A 145 5.54 -20.86 2.77
N LYS A 146 4.88 -19.74 3.02
CA LYS A 146 4.12 -19.01 1.99
C LYS A 146 4.97 -18.06 1.16
N PHE A 147 5.88 -17.33 1.79
CA PHE A 147 6.61 -16.23 1.18
C PHE A 147 8.13 -16.47 1.11
N GLY A 148 8.65 -17.38 1.91
CA GLY A 148 10.08 -17.55 2.10
C GLY A 148 10.72 -16.39 2.88
N VAL A 149 12.01 -16.57 3.20
CA VAL A 149 12.84 -15.52 3.82
C VAL A 149 14.18 -15.51 3.09
N CYS A 150 14.62 -14.36 2.65
CA CYS A 150 15.92 -14.23 2.01
C CYS A 150 17.06 -14.58 2.99
N SER A 151 17.99 -15.42 2.55
CA SER A 151 19.16 -15.80 3.33
C SER A 151 20.17 -14.65 3.44
N PRO A 152 21.04 -14.64 4.45
CA PRO A 152 22.15 -13.67 4.52
C PRO A 152 23.01 -13.65 3.23
N LYS A 153 23.22 -14.82 2.64
CA LYS A 153 23.97 -14.95 1.39
C LYS A 153 23.31 -14.24 0.21
N TYR A 154 21.97 -14.20 0.17
CA TYR A 154 21.26 -13.43 -0.84
C TYR A 154 21.62 -11.94 -0.77
N TYR A 155 21.59 -11.35 0.42
CA TYR A 155 21.94 -9.95 0.60
C TYR A 155 23.41 -9.67 0.28
N GLN A 156 24.32 -10.53 0.72
CA GLN A 156 25.76 -10.42 0.40
C GLN A 156 26.01 -10.45 -1.12
N ASN A 157 25.39 -11.41 -1.81
CA ASN A 157 25.52 -11.52 -3.26
C ASN A 157 24.90 -10.30 -3.99
N SER A 158 23.78 -9.78 -3.50
CA SER A 158 23.13 -8.61 -4.08
C SER A 158 24.01 -7.35 -3.93
N ILE A 159 24.60 -7.15 -2.76
CA ILE A 159 25.53 -6.06 -2.51
C ILE A 159 26.76 -6.17 -3.41
N ALA A 160 27.38 -7.35 -3.46
CA ALA A 160 28.54 -7.59 -4.31
C ALA A 160 28.24 -7.35 -5.81
N TYR A 161 27.08 -7.79 -6.27
CA TYR A 161 26.62 -7.53 -7.63
C TYR A 161 26.49 -6.04 -7.93
N LEU A 162 25.87 -5.27 -7.03
CA LEU A 162 25.69 -3.82 -7.19
C LEU A 162 27.03 -3.08 -7.15
N GLN A 163 27.93 -3.44 -6.22
CA GLN A 163 29.27 -2.86 -6.14
C GLN A 163 30.06 -3.08 -7.45
N ASN A 164 30.02 -4.29 -7.99
CA ASN A 164 30.68 -4.61 -9.26
C ASN A 164 30.08 -3.84 -10.45
N LYS A 165 28.77 -3.60 -10.42
CA LYS A 165 28.09 -2.89 -11.51
C LYS A 165 28.29 -1.38 -11.45
N ILE A 166 28.23 -0.80 -10.28
CA ILE A 166 28.33 0.66 -10.07
C ILE A 166 29.79 1.12 -10.15
N LYS A 167 30.76 0.29 -9.73
CA LYS A 167 32.21 0.58 -9.72
C LYS A 167 32.60 1.84 -8.95
N ARG A 168 31.81 2.22 -7.94
CA ARG A 168 32.03 3.36 -7.05
C ARG A 168 31.85 2.93 -5.60
N ASN A 169 32.29 3.76 -4.68
CA ASN A 169 32.00 3.54 -3.27
C ASN A 169 30.51 3.68 -3.04
N ILE A 170 29.93 2.68 -2.39
CA ILE A 170 28.50 2.63 -2.12
C ILE A 170 28.29 2.68 -0.62
N LYS A 171 27.47 3.61 -0.17
CA LYS A 171 26.99 3.66 1.20
C LYS A 171 25.71 2.82 1.33
N ILE A 172 25.67 1.90 2.30
CA ILE A 172 24.51 1.04 2.53
C ILE A 172 23.79 1.53 3.79
N PHE A 173 22.47 1.78 3.64
CA PHE A 173 21.56 2.13 4.71
C PHE A 173 20.62 0.95 4.97
N ILE A 174 20.47 0.52 6.24
CA ILE A 174 19.72 -0.66 6.65
C ILE A 174 18.54 -0.22 7.53
#